data_f841f4ecdbaece3bbb31db5064c13b50
#
_entry.id   f841f4ecdbaece3bbb31db5064c13b50
#
_cell.length_a   1.000
_cell.length_b   1.000
_cell.length_c   1.000
_cell.angle_alpha   90.00
_cell.angle_beta   90.00
_cell.angle_gamma   90.00
#
_symmetry.space_group_name_H-M   'P 1'
#
loop_
_entity.id
_entity.type
_entity.pdbx_description
1 polymer ?
#
loop_
_entity_poly.entity_id
_entity_poly.type
_entity_poly.pdbx_seq_one_letter_code
_entity_poly.pdbx_strand_id
1 'polypeptide(L)'
;MPIPATQFIWFNGKLVPWEKATVHVLAHALHYGSSVFEGVRAYETPRGVAIFRLRDHTRRLFDSAKIYRINIPFSAEAINEACRQVISANALERGAYIRPVVFRGYGEIGVTPKVEPPTEVAIAAWEWGKYLAHEGEELGVDACVSSWQRVAPNTLPALAKAAGNYLSSQLIGAEARRLGFAEGIGLAPDGTLSEGSGENLFLVKDGVLLTPALAHSVLGGLTRDTVMRLARERGLEVRECAIPRELLYLADEAFFTGTAVEITAIRSVDRLPIGAGKRGPVTETLQNAFFGLFSGKTPDQWGWLDYVDMSAPRVAASG
;
A
#
# COMPACT_ATOMS: atom_id res chain seq x y z
N MET A 1 14.62 -1.03 -11.14
CA MET A 1 15.92 -0.65 -10.54
C MET A 1 15.97 -1.20 -9.12
N PRO A 2 17.14 -1.62 -8.60
CA PRO A 2 17.26 -1.98 -7.19
C PRO A 2 16.93 -0.77 -6.31
N ILE A 3 16.40 -1.03 -5.11
CA ILE A 3 16.14 0.01 -4.12
C ILE A 3 17.48 0.67 -3.77
N PRO A 4 17.60 2.01 -3.81
CA PRO A 4 18.82 2.69 -3.40
C PRO A 4 19.07 2.44 -1.91
N ALA A 5 20.29 2.03 -1.56
CA ALA A 5 20.68 1.85 -0.17
C ALA A 5 20.65 3.22 0.53
N THR A 6 20.12 3.25 1.74
CA THR A 6 20.20 4.37 2.67
C THR A 6 21.24 4.08 3.75
N GLN A 7 21.47 4.99 4.69
CA GLN A 7 22.49 4.77 5.72
C GLN A 7 22.01 3.80 6.81
N PHE A 8 20.74 3.92 7.21
CA PHE A 8 20.21 3.21 8.37
C PHE A 8 18.88 2.53 8.11
N ILE A 9 18.68 1.42 8.80
CA ILE A 9 17.40 0.73 8.99
C ILE A 9 17.14 0.69 10.50
N TRP A 10 15.91 0.97 10.94
CA TRP A 10 15.52 0.66 12.31
C TRP A 10 15.22 -0.83 12.42
N PHE A 11 15.92 -1.52 13.33
CA PHE A 11 15.81 -2.96 13.50
C PHE A 11 15.77 -3.31 14.99
N ASN A 12 14.69 -3.92 15.44
CA ASN A 12 14.49 -4.39 16.82
C ASN A 12 14.84 -3.33 17.90
N GLY A 13 14.36 -2.11 17.75
CA GLY A 13 14.50 -1.07 18.76
C GLY A 13 15.66 -0.08 18.54
N LYS A 14 16.46 -0.22 17.51
CA LYS A 14 17.61 0.65 17.23
C LYS A 14 17.88 0.86 15.75
N LEU A 15 18.50 1.98 15.41
CA LEU A 15 19.06 2.21 14.08
C LEU A 15 20.31 1.37 13.90
N VAL A 16 20.38 0.61 12.82
CA VAL A 16 21.55 -0.18 12.41
C VAL A 16 21.99 0.26 11.00
N PRO A 17 23.28 0.16 10.65
CA PRO A 17 23.72 0.36 9.28
C PRO A 17 22.96 -0.54 8.30
N TRP A 18 22.71 -0.05 7.10
CA TRP A 18 21.93 -0.75 6.07
C TRP A 18 22.35 -2.20 5.87
N GLU A 19 23.66 -2.44 5.76
CA GLU A 19 24.23 -3.77 5.53
C GLU A 19 24.18 -4.70 6.75
N LYS A 20 23.88 -4.17 7.95
CA LYS A 20 23.75 -4.95 9.19
C LYS A 20 22.30 -5.45 9.43
N ALA A 21 21.33 -4.92 8.69
CA ALA A 21 19.94 -5.38 8.80
C ALA A 21 19.75 -6.71 8.07
N THR A 22 20.28 -7.78 8.63
CA THR A 22 20.29 -9.14 8.05
C THR A 22 19.36 -10.06 8.82
N VAL A 23 18.78 -11.04 8.12
CA VAL A 23 17.89 -12.06 8.67
C VAL A 23 18.52 -13.43 8.48
N HIS A 24 18.44 -14.28 9.50
CA HIS A 24 18.92 -15.65 9.40
C HIS A 24 18.12 -16.44 8.38
N VAL A 25 18.78 -17.24 7.54
CA VAL A 25 18.13 -18.03 6.47
C VAL A 25 17.06 -19.00 7.00
N LEU A 26 17.14 -19.42 8.26
CA LEU A 26 16.14 -20.25 8.93
C LEU A 26 15.08 -19.43 9.70
N ALA A 27 14.96 -18.12 9.45
CA ALA A 27 13.84 -17.37 10.00
C ALA A 27 12.52 -17.96 9.51
N HIS A 28 11.58 -18.17 10.43
CA HIS A 28 10.29 -18.84 10.16
C HIS A 28 9.53 -18.14 9.01
N ALA A 29 9.61 -16.83 8.94
CA ALA A 29 8.93 -16.05 7.89
C ALA A 29 9.42 -16.39 6.47
N LEU A 30 10.70 -16.75 6.29
CA LEU A 30 11.26 -17.11 4.97
C LEU A 30 10.71 -18.45 4.45
N HIS A 31 10.33 -19.34 5.36
CA HIS A 31 9.83 -20.67 5.00
C HIS A 31 8.30 -20.73 4.91
N TYR A 32 7.60 -19.95 5.74
CA TYR A 32 6.15 -20.09 5.92
C TYR A 32 5.37 -18.79 5.66
N GLY A 33 6.02 -17.72 5.17
CA GLY A 33 5.37 -16.44 4.87
C GLY A 33 4.80 -15.72 6.09
N SER A 34 5.23 -16.07 7.31
CA SER A 34 4.70 -15.57 8.58
C SER A 34 5.22 -14.16 8.89
N SER A 35 4.79 -13.20 8.07
CA SER A 35 5.11 -11.78 8.24
C SER A 35 3.95 -10.89 7.79
N VAL A 36 3.88 -9.71 8.39
CA VAL A 36 2.98 -8.63 8.01
C VAL A 36 3.78 -7.36 7.78
N PHE A 37 3.30 -6.49 6.91
CA PHE A 37 4.05 -5.30 6.57
C PHE A 37 3.15 -4.12 6.22
N GLU A 38 3.75 -2.94 6.20
CA GLU A 38 3.11 -1.74 5.69
C GLU A 38 3.92 -1.10 4.56
N GLY A 39 3.23 -0.31 3.77
CA GLY A 39 3.82 0.63 2.85
C GLY A 39 3.26 2.01 3.19
N VAL A 40 4.12 2.90 3.65
CA VAL A 40 3.76 4.24 4.09
C VAL A 40 4.52 5.24 3.24
N ARG A 41 3.91 6.36 2.91
CA ARG A 41 4.57 7.39 2.11
C ARG A 41 4.74 8.67 2.90
N ALA A 42 5.91 9.26 2.81
CA ALA A 42 6.17 10.63 3.25
C ALA A 42 6.24 11.55 2.04
N TYR A 43 5.74 12.76 2.19
CA TYR A 43 5.68 13.77 1.14
C TYR A 43 6.38 15.04 1.61
N GLU A 44 7.04 15.72 0.67
CA GLU A 44 7.46 17.09 0.85
C GLU A 44 6.23 18.00 0.87
N THR A 45 6.15 18.89 1.87
CA THR A 45 5.06 19.86 2.00
C THR A 45 5.64 21.25 2.29
N PRO A 46 4.86 22.34 2.17
CA PRO A 46 5.33 23.68 2.53
C PRO A 46 5.79 23.83 4.00
N ARG A 47 5.42 22.89 4.88
CA ARG A 47 5.79 22.86 6.30
C ARG A 47 6.91 21.88 6.63
N GLY A 48 7.50 21.23 5.65
CA GLY A 48 8.48 20.17 5.80
C GLY A 48 7.93 18.79 5.43
N VAL A 49 8.72 17.74 5.69
CA VAL A 49 8.34 16.36 5.37
C VAL A 49 7.22 15.88 6.29
N ALA A 50 6.17 15.31 5.71
CA ALA A 50 5.07 14.72 6.46
C ALA A 50 4.79 13.29 6.01
N ILE A 51 4.65 12.38 6.97
CA ILE A 51 4.25 11.00 6.73
C ILE A 51 2.72 10.96 6.65
N PHE A 52 2.20 10.47 5.53
CA PHE A 52 0.76 10.45 5.30
C PHE A 52 0.10 9.29 6.04
N ARG A 53 -0.86 9.60 6.92
CA ARG A 53 -1.68 8.65 7.69
C ARG A 53 -0.86 7.63 8.51
N LEU A 54 0.28 8.04 9.06
CA LEU A 54 1.18 7.18 9.82
C LEU A 54 0.45 6.34 10.88
N ARG A 55 -0.38 6.97 11.71
CA ARG A 55 -1.11 6.28 12.79
C ARG A 55 -2.09 5.24 12.28
N ASP A 56 -2.75 5.51 11.14
CA ASP A 56 -3.67 4.55 10.51
C ASP A 56 -2.92 3.35 9.94
N HIS A 57 -1.76 3.57 9.31
CA HIS A 57 -0.88 2.51 8.82
C HIS A 57 -0.38 1.64 9.98
N THR A 58 0.07 2.26 11.07
CA THR A 58 0.51 1.53 12.26
C THR A 58 -0.63 0.71 12.86
N ARG A 59 -1.84 1.27 12.98
CA ARG A 59 -3.01 0.52 13.43
C ARG A 59 -3.25 -0.71 12.55
N ARG A 60 -3.24 -0.57 11.21
CA ARG A 60 -3.44 -1.70 10.28
C ARG A 60 -2.31 -2.72 10.37
N LEU A 61 -1.07 -2.31 10.64
CA LEU A 61 0.04 -3.24 10.92
C LEU A 61 -0.27 -4.12 12.14
N PHE A 62 -0.75 -3.51 13.23
CA PHE A 62 -1.14 -4.25 14.44
C PHE A 62 -2.37 -5.13 14.20
N ASP A 63 -3.36 -4.67 13.45
CA ASP A 63 -4.54 -5.47 13.08
C ASP A 63 -4.13 -6.68 12.25
N SER A 64 -3.24 -6.50 11.28
CA SER A 64 -2.69 -7.59 10.46
C SER A 64 -1.92 -8.60 11.30
N ALA A 65 -1.07 -8.13 12.22
CA ALA A 65 -0.33 -8.97 13.15
C ALA A 65 -1.27 -9.76 14.08
N LYS A 66 -2.32 -9.10 14.62
CA LYS A 66 -3.33 -9.73 15.47
C LYS A 66 -4.08 -10.87 14.77
N ILE A 67 -4.43 -10.71 13.48
CA ILE A 67 -5.08 -11.76 12.68
C ILE A 67 -4.20 -13.01 12.62
N TYR A 68 -2.89 -12.85 12.42
CA TYR A 68 -1.92 -13.94 12.37
C TYR A 68 -1.31 -14.32 13.72
N ARG A 69 -1.83 -13.74 14.84
CA ARG A 69 -1.35 -13.98 16.20
C ARG A 69 0.15 -13.71 16.36
N ILE A 70 0.65 -12.70 15.68
CA ILE A 70 2.02 -12.20 15.81
C ILE A 70 1.98 -11.07 16.85
N ASN A 71 2.67 -11.27 17.98
CA ASN A 71 2.76 -10.25 19.03
C ASN A 71 3.91 -9.29 18.70
N ILE A 72 3.60 -8.02 18.43
CA ILE A 72 4.61 -6.97 18.18
C ILE A 72 5.18 -6.53 19.53
N PRO A 73 6.52 -6.63 19.76
CA PRO A 73 7.12 -6.33 21.08
C PRO A 73 7.34 -4.82 21.33
N PHE A 74 6.69 -3.97 20.55
CA PHE A 74 6.77 -2.51 20.63
C PHE A 74 5.38 -1.90 20.68
N SER A 75 5.22 -0.75 21.32
CA SER A 75 3.97 0.01 21.27
C SER A 75 3.75 0.64 19.88
N ALA A 76 2.51 0.97 19.55
CA ALA A 76 2.18 1.66 18.31
C ALA A 76 2.93 3.00 18.19
N GLU A 77 3.09 3.75 19.30
CA GLU A 77 3.82 5.00 19.27
C GLU A 77 5.33 4.80 19.07
N ALA A 78 5.91 3.72 19.61
CA ALA A 78 7.31 3.38 19.35
C ALA A 78 7.55 3.06 17.85
N ILE A 79 6.59 2.41 17.17
CA ILE A 79 6.64 2.17 15.73
C ILE A 79 6.49 3.48 14.94
N ASN A 80 5.57 4.37 15.35
CA ASN A 80 5.42 5.68 14.73
C ASN A 80 6.71 6.49 14.84
N GLU A 81 7.31 6.54 16.02
CA GLU A 81 8.57 7.24 16.25
C GLU A 81 9.72 6.64 15.45
N ALA A 82 9.80 5.30 15.36
CA ALA A 82 10.77 4.61 14.52
C ALA A 82 10.63 4.97 13.03
N CYS A 83 9.39 5.15 12.54
CA CYS A 83 9.15 5.64 11.17
C CYS A 83 9.66 7.07 10.97
N ARG A 84 9.49 7.97 11.95
CA ARG A 84 10.06 9.33 11.88
C ARG A 84 11.59 9.29 11.92
N GLN A 85 12.16 8.47 12.81
CA GLN A 85 13.61 8.33 12.97
C GLN A 85 14.31 7.84 11.69
N VAL A 86 13.74 6.88 10.96
CA VAL A 86 14.37 6.41 9.70
C VAL A 86 14.35 7.48 8.61
N ILE A 87 13.35 8.37 8.59
CA ILE A 87 13.30 9.51 7.69
C ILE A 87 14.39 10.51 8.02
N SER A 88 14.45 10.98 9.29
CA SER A 88 15.44 11.99 9.73
C SER A 88 16.87 11.47 9.66
N ALA A 89 17.12 10.24 10.13
CA ALA A 89 18.46 9.63 10.12
C ALA A 89 19.03 9.45 8.71
N ASN A 90 18.17 9.21 7.71
CA ASN A 90 18.56 9.05 6.31
C ASN A 90 18.43 10.34 5.47
N ALA A 91 18.11 11.47 6.09
CA ALA A 91 17.95 12.78 5.43
C ALA A 91 17.00 12.76 4.23
N LEU A 92 15.86 12.06 4.33
CA LEU A 92 14.88 11.91 3.25
C LEU A 92 13.94 13.12 3.20
N GLU A 93 14.44 14.25 2.76
CA GLU A 93 13.75 15.55 2.80
C GLU A 93 12.72 15.75 1.70
N ARG A 94 12.87 15.06 0.55
CA ARG A 94 12.00 15.18 -0.64
C ARG A 94 10.85 14.19 -0.67
N GLY A 95 10.66 13.47 0.41
CA GLY A 95 9.69 12.40 0.52
C GLY A 95 10.32 11.01 0.39
N ALA A 96 9.59 10.02 0.89
CA ALA A 96 10.12 8.67 0.97
C ALA A 96 9.01 7.63 0.96
N TYR A 97 9.39 6.40 0.65
CA TYR A 97 8.61 5.21 0.95
C TYR A 97 9.18 4.55 2.21
N ILE A 98 8.32 4.26 3.17
CA ILE A 98 8.67 3.62 4.44
C ILE A 98 8.06 2.22 4.43
N ARG A 99 8.85 1.21 4.79
CA ARG A 99 8.47 -0.19 4.83
C ARG A 99 8.65 -0.78 6.24
N PRO A 100 7.67 -0.62 7.13
CA PRO A 100 7.61 -1.43 8.34
C PRO A 100 7.32 -2.89 7.97
N VAL A 101 8.06 -3.81 8.56
CA VAL A 101 7.83 -5.25 8.45
C VAL A 101 7.97 -5.89 9.82
N VAL A 102 7.02 -6.76 10.16
CA VAL A 102 6.99 -7.56 11.38
C VAL A 102 6.97 -9.02 10.98
N PHE A 103 7.87 -9.82 11.49
CA PHE A 103 8.01 -11.20 11.06
C PHE A 103 8.46 -12.13 12.18
N ARG A 104 8.10 -13.41 12.06
CA ARG A 104 8.64 -14.45 12.94
C ARG A 104 10.08 -14.77 12.53
N GLY A 105 11.01 -14.51 13.42
CA GLY A 105 12.45 -14.64 13.21
C GLY A 105 12.96 -16.08 13.30
N TYR A 106 14.23 -16.22 13.66
CA TYR A 106 14.88 -17.50 13.83
C TYR A 106 14.46 -18.17 15.15
N GLY A 107 14.01 -19.41 15.07
CA GLY A 107 13.55 -20.19 16.20
C GLY A 107 13.21 -21.62 15.79
N GLU A 108 12.23 -22.21 16.46
CA GLU A 108 11.75 -23.55 16.11
C GLU A 108 11.12 -23.54 14.70
N ILE A 109 11.53 -24.51 13.86
CA ILE A 109 10.98 -24.70 12.52
C ILE A 109 9.78 -25.66 12.58
N GLY A 110 8.73 -25.32 11.83
CA GLY A 110 7.51 -26.10 11.71
C GLY A 110 6.33 -25.18 11.46
N VAL A 111 5.29 -25.67 10.80
CA VAL A 111 4.08 -24.88 10.51
C VAL A 111 3.43 -24.39 11.82
N THR A 112 3.47 -25.22 12.84
CA THR A 112 2.92 -24.91 14.17
C THR A 112 3.99 -25.22 15.23
N PRO A 113 4.97 -24.31 15.44
CA PRO A 113 6.03 -24.53 16.40
C PRO A 113 5.47 -24.59 17.83
N LYS A 114 6.08 -25.41 18.71
CA LYS A 114 5.69 -25.50 20.12
C LYS A 114 6.13 -24.27 20.90
N VAL A 115 7.28 -23.70 20.52
CA VAL A 115 7.78 -22.44 21.05
C VAL A 115 7.71 -21.41 19.94
N GLU A 116 6.93 -20.36 20.13
CA GLU A 116 6.81 -19.29 19.15
C GLU A 116 8.18 -18.67 18.87
N PRO A 117 8.59 -18.58 17.58
CA PRO A 117 9.80 -17.88 17.21
C PRO A 117 9.72 -16.41 17.64
N PRO A 118 10.85 -15.77 17.97
CA PRO A 118 10.85 -14.36 18.34
C PRO A 118 10.25 -13.50 17.21
N THR A 119 9.45 -12.51 17.59
CA THR A 119 8.96 -11.51 16.64
C THR A 119 10.03 -10.46 16.46
N GLU A 120 10.43 -10.26 15.22
CA GLU A 120 11.36 -9.22 14.81
C GLU A 120 10.64 -8.11 14.03
N VAL A 121 11.16 -6.87 14.15
CA VAL A 121 10.61 -5.71 13.49
C VAL A 121 11.72 -4.94 12.80
N ALA A 122 11.53 -4.68 11.51
CA ALA A 122 12.41 -3.82 10.73
C ALA A 122 11.61 -2.69 10.08
N ILE A 123 12.19 -1.49 10.02
CA ILE A 123 11.61 -0.34 9.32
C ILE A 123 12.70 0.26 8.44
N ALA A 124 12.55 0.08 7.14
CA ALA A 124 13.42 0.70 6.14
C ALA A 124 12.72 1.89 5.48
N ALA A 125 13.49 2.86 5.00
CA ALA A 125 12.96 3.95 4.18
C ALA A 125 13.95 4.30 3.07
N TRP A 126 13.42 4.74 1.94
CA TRP A 126 14.22 5.14 0.78
C TRP A 126 13.46 6.17 -0.06
N GLU A 127 14.17 6.96 -0.86
CA GLU A 127 13.53 7.82 -1.85
C GLU A 127 12.72 6.99 -2.83
N TRP A 128 11.50 7.41 -3.10
CA TRP A 128 10.60 6.68 -3.99
C TRP A 128 10.02 7.61 -5.05
N GLY A 129 10.29 7.30 -6.29
CA GLY A 129 9.64 7.94 -7.43
C GLY A 129 8.21 7.45 -7.67
N LYS A 130 7.62 7.84 -8.77
CA LYS A 130 6.30 7.38 -9.21
C LYS A 130 6.36 5.92 -9.65
N TYR A 131 5.42 5.09 -9.18
CA TYR A 131 5.43 3.64 -9.39
C TYR A 131 4.86 3.21 -10.76
N LEU A 132 3.68 3.72 -11.14
CA LEU A 132 3.02 3.40 -12.41
C LEU A 132 3.02 4.56 -13.42
N ALA A 133 3.33 5.77 -13.01
CA ALA A 133 3.30 6.93 -13.89
C ALA A 133 4.64 7.08 -14.63
N HIS A 134 4.70 6.55 -15.83
CA HIS A 134 5.61 7.01 -16.90
C HIS A 134 4.82 7.94 -17.80
N GLU A 135 5.52 8.77 -18.59
CA GLU A 135 5.03 9.79 -19.52
C GLU A 135 3.54 9.69 -19.88
N GLY A 136 2.70 10.58 -19.35
CA GLY A 136 1.26 10.63 -19.65
C GLY A 136 0.33 10.30 -18.48
N GLU A 137 0.58 10.82 -17.27
CA GLU A 137 -0.37 10.68 -16.11
C GLU A 137 -1.83 11.00 -16.48
N GLU A 138 -2.00 11.90 -17.45
CA GLU A 138 -3.31 12.26 -17.98
C GLU A 138 -3.96 11.16 -18.84
N LEU A 139 -3.16 10.26 -19.41
CA LEU A 139 -3.65 9.18 -20.26
C LEU A 139 -4.11 7.95 -19.45
N GLY A 140 -3.51 7.69 -18.30
CA GLY A 140 -3.77 6.48 -17.51
C GLY A 140 -3.04 5.24 -18.03
N VAL A 141 -3.23 4.10 -17.37
CA VAL A 141 -2.57 2.82 -17.67
C VAL A 141 -3.51 1.82 -18.35
N ASP A 142 -2.92 0.86 -19.09
CA ASP A 142 -3.63 -0.29 -19.61
C ASP A 142 -3.60 -1.43 -18.59
N ALA A 143 -4.76 -1.99 -18.26
CA ALA A 143 -4.90 -3.13 -17.36
C ALA A 143 -5.52 -4.33 -18.07
N CYS A 144 -5.41 -5.51 -17.45
CA CYS A 144 -6.17 -6.69 -17.88
C CYS A 144 -6.83 -7.37 -16.70
N VAL A 145 -7.90 -8.10 -16.95
CA VAL A 145 -8.46 -9.02 -15.96
C VAL A 145 -7.63 -10.31 -15.99
N SER A 146 -6.97 -10.61 -14.87
CA SER A 146 -6.11 -11.78 -14.75
C SER A 146 -6.90 -13.08 -14.74
N SER A 147 -6.29 -14.17 -15.22
CA SER A 147 -6.82 -15.53 -15.04
C SER A 147 -6.70 -16.03 -13.60
N TRP A 148 -5.83 -15.41 -12.78
CA TRP A 148 -5.68 -15.68 -11.36
C TRP A 148 -6.69 -14.91 -10.53
N GLN A 149 -7.39 -15.62 -9.66
CA GLN A 149 -8.31 -15.00 -8.68
C GLN A 149 -7.58 -14.57 -7.41
N ARG A 150 -8.19 -13.66 -6.67
CA ARG A 150 -7.78 -13.33 -5.31
C ARG A 150 -8.07 -14.48 -4.35
N VAL A 151 -7.44 -14.42 -3.19
CA VAL A 151 -7.64 -15.42 -2.12
C VAL A 151 -9.11 -15.51 -1.71
N ALA A 152 -9.61 -16.72 -1.55
CA ALA A 152 -11.00 -16.94 -1.13
C ALA A 152 -11.22 -16.54 0.33
N PRO A 153 -12.42 -16.07 0.70
CA PRO A 153 -12.79 -15.92 2.10
C PRO A 153 -12.55 -17.20 2.89
N ASN A 154 -12.09 -17.06 4.14
CA ASN A 154 -11.79 -18.20 5.02
C ASN A 154 -10.69 -19.16 4.52
N THR A 155 -9.85 -18.72 3.57
CA THR A 155 -8.58 -19.40 3.21
C THR A 155 -7.39 -18.59 3.71
N LEU A 156 -7.17 -17.41 3.15
CA LEU A 156 -6.20 -16.42 3.64
C LEU A 156 -6.94 -15.12 3.92
N PRO A 157 -6.70 -14.47 5.08
CA PRO A 157 -7.42 -13.26 5.46
C PRO A 157 -6.97 -12.06 4.62
N ALA A 158 -7.78 -11.65 3.66
CA ALA A 158 -7.49 -10.52 2.76
C ALA A 158 -7.36 -9.18 3.50
N LEU A 159 -7.99 -9.04 4.66
CA LEU A 159 -7.87 -7.83 5.50
C LEU A 159 -6.51 -7.68 6.17
N ALA A 160 -5.71 -8.75 6.27
CA ALA A 160 -4.35 -8.68 6.77
C ALA A 160 -3.38 -8.36 5.63
N LYS A 161 -2.56 -7.32 5.81
CA LYS A 161 -1.45 -7.02 4.90
C LYS A 161 -0.27 -7.95 5.19
N ALA A 162 -0.44 -9.23 4.84
CA ALA A 162 0.52 -10.30 5.10
C ALA A 162 1.30 -10.69 3.85
N ALA A 163 2.61 -10.98 4.00
CA ALA A 163 3.48 -11.30 2.86
C ALA A 163 2.98 -12.52 2.06
N GLY A 164 2.44 -13.53 2.74
CA GLY A 164 1.90 -14.74 2.09
C GLY A 164 0.76 -14.44 1.10
N ASN A 165 -0.06 -13.41 1.36
CA ASN A 165 -1.16 -13.02 0.48
C ASN A 165 -0.65 -12.46 -0.86
N TYR A 166 0.58 -11.89 -0.87
CA TYR A 166 1.18 -11.29 -2.06
C TYR A 166 1.71 -12.29 -3.08
N LEU A 167 1.72 -13.58 -2.77
CA LEU A 167 2.03 -14.62 -3.77
C LEU A 167 0.97 -14.64 -4.89
N SER A 168 -0.32 -14.55 -4.54
CA SER A 168 -1.41 -14.36 -5.52
C SER A 168 -1.23 -13.06 -6.31
N SER A 169 -0.91 -11.96 -5.64
CA SER A 169 -0.64 -10.66 -6.28
C SER A 169 0.50 -10.72 -7.31
N GLN A 170 1.58 -11.45 -6.98
CA GLN A 170 2.72 -11.64 -7.89
C GLN A 170 2.31 -12.39 -9.17
N LEU A 171 1.45 -13.40 -9.06
CA LEU A 171 0.95 -14.15 -10.21
C LEU A 171 0.09 -13.25 -11.12
N ILE A 172 -0.82 -12.46 -10.54
CA ILE A 172 -1.65 -11.48 -11.26
C ILE A 172 -0.77 -10.47 -12.01
N GLY A 173 0.16 -9.81 -11.31
CA GLY A 173 1.03 -8.81 -11.93
C GLY A 173 2.02 -9.40 -12.94
N ALA A 174 2.52 -10.63 -12.72
CA ALA A 174 3.39 -11.30 -13.67
C ALA A 174 2.65 -11.66 -14.96
N GLU A 175 1.39 -12.12 -14.86
CA GLU A 175 0.55 -12.37 -16.02
C GLU A 175 0.30 -11.10 -16.82
N ALA A 176 -0.11 -10.01 -16.15
CA ALA A 176 -0.33 -8.71 -16.79
C ALA A 176 0.90 -8.26 -17.59
N ARG A 177 2.08 -8.26 -16.97
CA ARG A 177 3.33 -7.88 -17.64
C ARG A 177 3.65 -8.79 -18.83
N ARG A 178 3.48 -10.10 -18.70
CA ARG A 178 3.70 -11.07 -19.80
C ARG A 178 2.78 -10.79 -21.00
N LEU A 179 1.58 -10.29 -20.74
CA LEU A 179 0.58 -9.93 -21.75
C LEU A 179 0.71 -8.50 -22.28
N GLY A 180 1.71 -7.73 -21.78
CA GLY A 180 1.98 -6.35 -22.19
C GLY A 180 1.06 -5.29 -21.59
N PHE A 181 0.50 -5.58 -20.39
CA PHE A 181 -0.28 -4.62 -19.60
C PHE A 181 0.56 -4.08 -18.44
N ALA A 182 0.20 -2.89 -17.96
CA ALA A 182 0.85 -2.27 -16.82
C ALA A 182 0.45 -2.93 -15.50
N GLU A 183 -0.82 -3.37 -15.38
CA GLU A 183 -1.36 -3.93 -14.14
C GLU A 183 -2.45 -4.98 -14.43
N GLY A 184 -2.65 -5.91 -13.47
CA GLY A 184 -3.67 -6.95 -13.51
C GLY A 184 -4.77 -6.75 -12.48
N ILE A 185 -6.02 -6.92 -12.89
CA ILE A 185 -7.19 -6.89 -12.01
C ILE A 185 -7.55 -8.35 -11.65
N GLY A 186 -7.54 -8.66 -10.36
CA GLY A 186 -8.00 -9.93 -9.83
C GLY A 186 -9.51 -9.93 -9.59
N LEU A 187 -10.15 -11.07 -9.85
CA LEU A 187 -11.53 -11.30 -9.46
C LEU A 187 -11.60 -11.98 -8.09
N ALA A 188 -12.66 -11.74 -7.37
CA ALA A 188 -13.04 -12.52 -6.20
C ALA A 188 -13.47 -13.94 -6.62
N PRO A 189 -13.51 -14.92 -5.69
CA PRO A 189 -13.87 -16.29 -6.01
C PRO A 189 -15.27 -16.49 -6.63
N ASP A 190 -16.18 -15.54 -6.40
CA ASP A 190 -17.53 -15.53 -6.99
C ASP A 190 -17.58 -14.88 -8.39
N GLY A 191 -16.43 -14.46 -8.92
CA GLY A 191 -16.32 -13.84 -10.25
C GLY A 191 -16.57 -12.34 -10.27
N THR A 192 -16.88 -11.70 -9.15
CA THR A 192 -16.99 -10.25 -9.04
C THR A 192 -15.61 -9.58 -9.01
N LEU A 193 -15.55 -8.27 -9.27
CA LEU A 193 -14.30 -7.52 -9.17
C LEU A 193 -13.78 -7.53 -7.74
N SER A 194 -12.47 -7.65 -7.58
CA SER A 194 -11.77 -7.53 -6.31
C SER A 194 -10.85 -6.30 -6.33
N GLU A 195 -9.59 -6.46 -6.60
CA GLU A 195 -8.60 -5.38 -6.58
C GLU A 195 -7.47 -5.66 -7.58
N GLY A 196 -6.57 -4.70 -7.79
CA GLY A 196 -5.35 -4.90 -8.56
C GLY A 196 -4.38 -5.84 -7.86
N SER A 197 -3.17 -6.03 -8.42
CA SER A 197 -2.16 -6.90 -7.80
C SER A 197 -1.68 -6.36 -6.44
N GLY A 198 -1.65 -5.04 -6.27
CA GLY A 198 -1.25 -4.37 -5.01
C GLY A 198 -2.06 -3.11 -4.70
N GLU A 199 -3.16 -2.87 -5.41
CA GLU A 199 -3.95 -1.64 -5.40
C GLU A 199 -5.45 -1.94 -5.33
N ASN A 200 -6.21 -1.06 -4.67
CA ASN A 200 -7.66 -1.10 -4.72
C ASN A 200 -8.19 -0.52 -6.03
N LEU A 201 -9.38 -0.94 -6.44
CA LEU A 201 -10.05 -0.55 -7.68
C LEU A 201 -11.27 0.33 -7.40
N PHE A 202 -11.44 1.36 -8.21
CA PHE A 202 -12.63 2.19 -8.28
C PHE A 202 -13.16 2.29 -9.71
N LEU A 203 -14.47 2.37 -9.84
CA LEU A 203 -15.18 2.69 -11.08
C LEU A 203 -16.06 3.90 -10.87
N VAL A 204 -16.24 4.71 -11.91
CA VAL A 204 -17.31 5.73 -11.98
C VAL A 204 -18.35 5.25 -12.97
N LYS A 205 -19.60 5.21 -12.56
CA LYS A 205 -20.71 4.87 -13.44
C LYS A 205 -21.93 5.74 -13.14
N ASP A 206 -22.41 6.44 -14.15
CA ASP A 206 -23.57 7.34 -14.05
C ASP A 206 -23.46 8.32 -12.85
N GLY A 207 -22.26 8.89 -12.64
CA GLY A 207 -21.95 9.83 -11.58
C GLY A 207 -21.76 9.21 -10.18
N VAL A 208 -21.84 7.90 -10.03
CA VAL A 208 -21.64 7.19 -8.77
C VAL A 208 -20.24 6.58 -8.74
N LEU A 209 -19.51 6.78 -7.64
CA LEU A 209 -18.21 6.14 -7.39
C LEU A 209 -18.42 4.78 -6.73
N LEU A 210 -18.02 3.72 -7.44
CA LEU A 210 -18.16 2.33 -7.00
C LEU A 210 -16.79 1.76 -6.64
N THR A 211 -16.74 0.94 -5.59
CA THR A 211 -15.55 0.15 -5.23
C THR A 211 -15.97 -1.20 -4.66
N PRO A 212 -15.23 -2.28 -4.94
CA PRO A 212 -15.54 -3.58 -4.36
C PRO A 212 -15.54 -3.52 -2.83
N ALA A 213 -16.57 -4.14 -2.22
CA ALA A 213 -16.69 -4.23 -0.78
C ALA A 213 -15.60 -5.15 -0.18
N LEU A 214 -15.24 -4.94 1.08
CA LEU A 214 -14.17 -5.70 1.74
C LEU A 214 -14.42 -7.23 1.74
N ALA A 215 -15.68 -7.66 1.68
CA ALA A 215 -16.06 -9.07 1.60
C ALA A 215 -15.61 -9.76 0.29
N HIS A 216 -15.25 -9.00 -0.76
CA HIS A 216 -14.80 -9.51 -2.04
C HIS A 216 -13.27 -9.62 -2.11
N SER A 217 -12.64 -10.10 -1.03
CA SER A 217 -11.19 -10.37 -0.92
C SER A 217 -10.32 -9.12 -1.10
N VAL A 218 -10.80 -7.98 -0.64
CA VAL A 218 -10.18 -6.66 -0.77
C VAL A 218 -9.46 -6.28 0.52
N LEU A 219 -8.25 -5.73 0.37
CA LEU A 219 -7.57 -5.08 1.49
C LEU A 219 -8.24 -3.73 1.79
N GLY A 220 -8.48 -3.43 3.08
CA GLY A 220 -8.91 -2.11 3.52
C GLY A 220 -7.82 -1.05 3.30
N GLY A 221 -7.69 -0.57 2.04
CA GLY A 221 -6.66 0.39 1.65
C GLY A 221 -6.85 1.75 2.29
N LEU A 222 -5.75 2.36 2.79
CA LEU A 222 -5.84 3.70 3.39
C LEU A 222 -6.00 4.79 2.33
N THR A 223 -5.38 4.63 1.16
CA THR A 223 -5.66 5.51 0.01
C THR A 223 -7.10 5.33 -0.48
N ARG A 224 -7.63 4.09 -0.48
CA ARG A 224 -9.05 3.82 -0.76
C ARG A 224 -9.97 4.60 0.19
N ASP A 225 -9.74 4.50 1.51
CA ASP A 225 -10.53 5.25 2.51
C ASP A 225 -10.40 6.76 2.32
N THR A 226 -9.18 7.26 2.03
CA THR A 226 -8.94 8.67 1.73
C THR A 226 -9.78 9.13 0.54
N VAL A 227 -9.76 8.39 -0.57
CA VAL A 227 -10.51 8.71 -1.79
C VAL A 227 -12.02 8.72 -1.50
N MET A 228 -12.55 7.75 -0.77
CA MET A 228 -13.97 7.73 -0.41
C MET A 228 -14.38 8.94 0.43
N ARG A 229 -13.53 9.39 1.37
CA ARG A 229 -13.80 10.59 2.18
C ARG A 229 -13.75 11.85 1.33
N LEU A 230 -12.70 12.01 0.51
CA LEU A 230 -12.56 13.16 -0.40
C LEU A 230 -13.70 13.23 -1.43
N ALA A 231 -14.20 12.10 -1.91
CA ALA A 231 -15.33 12.02 -2.82
C ALA A 231 -16.64 12.49 -2.15
N ARG A 232 -16.92 11.97 -0.95
CA ARG A 232 -18.13 12.36 -0.18
C ARG A 232 -18.13 13.84 0.16
N GLU A 233 -17.01 14.44 0.52
CA GLU A 233 -16.90 15.88 0.75
C GLU A 233 -17.22 16.73 -0.49
N ARG A 234 -17.00 16.15 -1.67
CA ARG A 234 -17.32 16.80 -2.96
C ARG A 234 -18.72 16.49 -3.45
N GLY A 235 -19.54 15.87 -2.61
CA GLY A 235 -20.92 15.54 -2.93
C GLY A 235 -21.07 14.32 -3.86
N LEU A 236 -20.01 13.54 -4.10
CA LEU A 236 -20.10 12.32 -4.89
C LEU A 236 -20.72 11.20 -4.05
N GLU A 237 -21.67 10.49 -4.63
CA GLU A 237 -22.18 9.26 -4.05
C GLU A 237 -21.11 8.18 -4.16
N VAL A 238 -20.83 7.48 -3.02
CA VAL A 238 -19.82 6.40 -2.94
C VAL A 238 -20.48 5.14 -2.45
N ARG A 239 -20.42 4.08 -3.24
CA ARG A 239 -20.96 2.75 -2.90
C ARG A 239 -19.86 1.70 -2.82
N GLU A 240 -19.84 0.97 -1.70
CA GLU A 240 -19.06 -0.25 -1.52
C GLU A 240 -19.99 -1.44 -1.79
N CYS A 241 -19.77 -2.18 -2.88
CA CYS A 241 -20.70 -3.22 -3.34
C CYS A 241 -20.00 -4.36 -4.07
N ALA A 242 -20.72 -5.43 -4.34
CA ALA A 242 -20.34 -6.42 -5.34
C ALA A 242 -20.44 -5.79 -6.72
N ILE A 243 -19.39 -5.92 -7.53
CA ILE A 243 -19.33 -5.34 -8.87
C ILE A 243 -19.11 -6.47 -9.88
N PRO A 244 -20.07 -6.72 -10.78
CA PRO A 244 -19.89 -7.74 -11.81
C PRO A 244 -18.79 -7.32 -12.79
N ARG A 245 -18.03 -8.29 -13.30
CA ARG A 245 -16.88 -8.04 -14.19
C ARG A 245 -17.24 -7.16 -15.38
N GLU A 246 -18.38 -7.40 -16.01
CA GLU A 246 -18.83 -6.66 -17.20
C GLU A 246 -19.08 -5.17 -16.95
N LEU A 247 -19.36 -4.77 -15.70
CA LEU A 247 -19.52 -3.35 -15.37
C LEU A 247 -18.20 -2.58 -15.57
N LEU A 248 -17.07 -3.26 -15.46
CA LEU A 248 -15.75 -2.67 -15.73
C LEU A 248 -15.66 -2.09 -17.15
N TYR A 249 -16.21 -2.81 -18.14
CA TYR A 249 -16.20 -2.38 -19.55
C TYR A 249 -17.26 -1.29 -19.85
N LEU A 250 -18.24 -1.13 -18.97
CA LEU A 250 -19.32 -0.15 -19.09
C LEU A 250 -19.09 1.10 -18.26
N ALA A 251 -17.98 1.14 -17.48
CA ALA A 251 -17.65 2.26 -16.63
C ALA A 251 -17.30 3.51 -17.42
N ASP A 252 -17.66 4.68 -16.88
CA ASP A 252 -17.33 5.97 -17.46
C ASP A 252 -15.87 6.34 -17.16
N GLU A 253 -15.38 5.95 -15.96
CA GLU A 253 -13.99 6.05 -15.54
C GLU A 253 -13.61 4.84 -14.69
N ALA A 254 -12.31 4.51 -14.65
CA ALA A 254 -11.75 3.56 -13.70
C ALA A 254 -10.38 4.04 -13.22
N PHE A 255 -10.02 3.71 -11.97
CA PHE A 255 -8.71 4.03 -11.44
C PHE A 255 -8.30 3.10 -10.29
N PHE A 256 -7.00 2.95 -10.12
CA PHE A 256 -6.40 2.28 -8.98
C PHE A 256 -6.07 3.25 -7.86
N THR A 257 -6.04 2.73 -6.62
CA THR A 257 -5.59 3.49 -5.44
C THR A 257 -4.69 2.65 -4.54
N GLY A 258 -3.61 3.26 -4.08
CA GLY A 258 -2.67 2.61 -3.17
C GLY A 258 -1.56 3.56 -2.75
N THR A 259 -0.77 3.19 -1.75
CA THR A 259 0.34 4.04 -1.29
C THR A 259 1.41 4.23 -2.37
N ALA A 260 1.70 3.18 -3.15
CA ALA A 260 2.72 3.24 -4.20
C ALA A 260 2.20 3.92 -5.48
N VAL A 261 0.96 3.62 -5.86
CA VAL A 261 0.32 4.10 -7.10
C VAL A 261 -0.48 5.39 -6.92
N GLU A 262 -0.67 5.81 -5.66
CA GLU A 262 -1.48 6.99 -5.32
C GLU A 262 -2.91 6.85 -5.88
N ILE A 263 -3.28 7.67 -6.86
CA ILE A 263 -4.50 7.54 -7.66
C ILE A 263 -4.06 7.46 -9.12
N THR A 264 -4.20 6.30 -9.74
CA THR A 264 -3.75 6.06 -11.11
C THR A 264 -4.93 5.70 -12.01
N ALA A 265 -5.23 6.53 -13.01
CA ALA A 265 -6.30 6.29 -13.97
C ALA A 265 -6.06 5.00 -14.79
N ILE A 266 -7.12 4.28 -15.11
CA ILE A 266 -7.13 3.15 -16.04
C ILE A 266 -7.79 3.61 -17.34
N ARG A 267 -7.05 3.61 -18.43
CA ARG A 267 -7.55 4.05 -19.73
C ARG A 267 -8.18 2.93 -20.55
N SER A 268 -7.72 1.70 -20.32
CA SER A 268 -8.27 0.52 -20.99
C SER A 268 -8.15 -0.73 -20.13
N VAL A 269 -9.06 -1.68 -20.31
CA VAL A 269 -8.99 -3.02 -19.74
C VAL A 269 -9.20 -4.05 -20.85
N ASP A 270 -8.35 -5.07 -20.88
CA ASP A 270 -8.37 -6.11 -21.91
C ASP A 270 -8.36 -5.51 -23.35
N ARG A 271 -7.63 -4.39 -23.54
CA ARG A 271 -7.53 -3.57 -24.75
C ARG A 271 -8.84 -2.87 -25.18
N LEU A 272 -9.85 -2.88 -24.34
CA LEU A 272 -11.08 -2.11 -24.54
C LEU A 272 -10.97 -0.79 -23.78
N PRO A 273 -11.23 0.37 -24.40
CA PRO A 273 -11.15 1.66 -23.73
C PRO A 273 -12.23 1.77 -22.64
N ILE A 274 -11.87 2.37 -21.50
CA ILE A 274 -12.81 2.75 -20.46
C ILE A 274 -13.22 4.21 -20.70
N GLY A 275 -14.52 4.46 -20.80
CA GLY A 275 -15.06 5.78 -21.11
C GLY A 275 -14.40 6.40 -22.35
N ALA A 276 -13.72 7.53 -22.17
CA ALA A 276 -13.02 8.23 -23.25
C ALA A 276 -11.60 7.68 -23.53
N GLY A 277 -11.19 6.57 -22.91
CA GLY A 277 -9.85 5.99 -23.08
C GLY A 277 -8.72 6.84 -22.48
N LYS A 278 -9.02 7.64 -21.48
CA LYS A 278 -8.09 8.51 -20.74
C LYS A 278 -8.65 8.85 -19.38
N ARG A 279 -7.85 9.52 -18.52
CA ARG A 279 -8.30 10.06 -17.24
C ARG A 279 -9.57 10.88 -17.40
N GLY A 280 -10.61 10.56 -16.64
CA GLY A 280 -11.86 11.28 -16.62
C GLY A 280 -11.91 12.37 -15.54
N PRO A 281 -12.95 13.23 -15.56
CA PRO A 281 -13.05 14.41 -14.68
C PRO A 281 -13.22 14.08 -13.20
N VAL A 282 -13.85 12.96 -12.84
CA VAL A 282 -13.97 12.53 -11.44
C VAL A 282 -12.62 12.10 -10.90
N THR A 283 -11.90 11.28 -11.66
CA THR A 283 -10.53 10.86 -11.30
C THR A 283 -9.60 12.05 -11.13
N GLU A 284 -9.65 13.02 -12.06
CA GLU A 284 -8.87 14.26 -11.99
C GLU A 284 -9.19 15.08 -10.75
N THR A 285 -10.47 15.25 -10.44
CA THR A 285 -10.93 15.97 -9.24
C THR A 285 -10.40 15.32 -7.97
N LEU A 286 -10.44 13.98 -7.88
CA LEU A 286 -9.95 13.23 -6.73
C LEU A 286 -8.42 13.26 -6.62
N GLN A 287 -7.69 13.20 -7.74
CA GLN A 287 -6.24 13.39 -7.78
C GLN A 287 -5.86 14.78 -7.28
N ASN A 288 -6.50 15.84 -7.80
CA ASN A 288 -6.25 17.23 -7.39
C ASN A 288 -6.50 17.41 -5.88
N ALA A 289 -7.54 16.79 -5.36
CA ALA A 289 -7.86 16.82 -3.94
C ALA A 289 -6.82 16.10 -3.09
N PHE A 290 -6.39 14.92 -3.53
CA PHE A 290 -5.41 14.10 -2.85
C PHE A 290 -4.02 14.78 -2.83
N PHE A 291 -3.52 15.21 -3.97
CA PHE A 291 -2.24 15.93 -4.04
C PHE A 291 -2.31 17.33 -3.40
N GLY A 292 -3.51 17.90 -3.39
CA GLY A 292 -3.79 19.15 -2.68
C GLY A 292 -3.48 19.08 -1.18
N LEU A 293 -3.62 17.91 -0.54
CA LEU A 293 -3.25 17.70 0.86
C LEU A 293 -1.77 18.03 1.10
N PHE A 294 -0.89 17.60 0.21
CA PHE A 294 0.55 17.77 0.34
C PHE A 294 1.04 19.15 -0.10
N SER A 295 0.37 19.76 -1.07
CA SER A 295 0.68 21.12 -1.51
C SER A 295 0.00 22.22 -0.67
N GLY A 296 -0.85 21.85 0.31
CA GLY A 296 -1.60 22.78 1.15
C GLY A 296 -2.84 23.39 0.48
N LYS A 297 -3.20 22.95 -0.74
CA LYS A 297 -4.41 23.40 -1.46
C LYS A 297 -5.69 22.73 -0.93
N THR A 298 -5.59 21.52 -0.41
CA THR A 298 -6.68 20.81 0.28
C THR A 298 -6.38 20.84 1.78
N PRO A 299 -7.28 21.34 2.64
CA PRO A 299 -7.08 21.32 4.08
C PRO A 299 -6.97 19.91 4.63
N ASP A 300 -6.01 19.67 5.52
CA ASP A 300 -5.91 18.42 6.28
C ASP A 300 -6.81 18.47 7.52
N GLN A 301 -8.10 18.40 7.33
CA GLN A 301 -9.08 18.44 8.42
C GLN A 301 -9.12 17.17 9.27
N TRP A 302 -8.49 16.08 8.80
CA TRP A 302 -8.45 14.80 9.52
C TRP A 302 -7.15 14.58 10.31
N GLY A 303 -6.16 15.49 10.17
CA GLY A 303 -4.86 15.34 10.81
C GLY A 303 -4.08 14.14 10.27
N TRP A 304 -4.10 13.95 8.94
CA TRP A 304 -3.41 12.84 8.27
C TRP A 304 -1.92 13.07 8.06
N LEU A 305 -1.47 14.32 8.16
CA LEU A 305 -0.07 14.70 7.95
C LEU A 305 0.69 14.66 9.29
N ASP A 306 1.54 13.65 9.45
CA ASP A 306 2.41 13.47 10.60
C ASP A 306 3.80 14.03 10.25
N TYR A 307 4.12 15.23 10.76
CA TYR A 307 5.33 15.96 10.41
C TYR A 307 6.56 15.36 11.08
N VAL A 308 7.67 15.29 10.34
CA VAL A 308 8.95 14.77 10.81
C VAL A 308 9.86 15.93 11.20
N ASP A 309 10.41 15.85 12.41
CA ASP A 309 11.46 16.79 12.83
C ASP A 309 12.81 16.38 12.21
N MET A 310 13.21 17.11 11.17
CA MET A 310 14.47 16.90 10.47
C MET A 310 15.69 17.49 11.19
N SER A 311 15.48 18.29 12.26
CA SER A 311 16.55 18.87 13.08
C SER A 311 17.04 17.94 14.18
N ALA A 312 16.34 16.84 14.45
CA ALA A 312 16.73 15.86 15.46
C ALA A 312 18.18 15.37 15.22
N PRO A 313 19.02 15.27 16.26
CA PRO A 313 20.42 14.92 16.11
C PRO A 313 20.55 13.57 15.39
N ARG A 314 21.32 13.54 14.30
CA ARG A 314 21.64 12.31 13.57
C ARG A 314 22.37 11.39 14.54
N VAL A 315 21.77 10.24 14.83
CA VAL A 315 22.40 9.23 15.70
C VAL A 315 23.70 8.80 15.01
N ALA A 316 24.83 9.04 15.68
CA ALA A 316 26.09 8.50 15.21
C ALA A 316 25.99 6.96 15.19
N ALA A 317 26.42 6.33 14.10
CA ALA A 317 26.49 4.89 14.01
C ALA A 317 27.32 4.38 15.21
N SER A 318 26.68 3.72 16.15
CA SER A 318 27.40 2.95 17.17
C SER A 318 28.07 1.79 16.46
N GLY A 319 29.41 1.85 16.34
CA GLY A 319 30.27 0.86 15.71
C GLY A 319 30.13 -0.56 16.27
#